data_3ae3faae96615fa10346680281ba7ce9
#
_entry.id   3ae3faae96615fa10346680281ba7ce9
#
_cell.length_a   1.000
_cell.length_b   1.000
_cell.length_c   1.000
_cell.angle_alpha   90.00
_cell.angle_beta   90.00
_cell.angle_gamma   90.00
#
_symmetry.space_group_name_H-M   'P 1'
#
loop_
_entity.id
_entity.type
_entity.pdbx_description
1 polymer ?
#
loop_
_entity_poly.entity_id
_entity_poly.type
_entity_poly.pdbx_seq_one_letter_code
_entity_poly.pdbx_strand_id
1 'polypeptide(L)'
;MHGIKQDPFDWRRCVFMRYLFLTFLCLQAHAADFRVGAAQVDITPPPGTPMAGYYAFRAVGGTLDPIFAKAIVVEQDGTHAAMVVIDLSGTTRPIVEAARKAVQEQCGIEGDHVMISATHTHTGPQLARGSLMDDITKANSPPGLSYMQALPGYIAQAVKAAKANLSSALPSVAMGKAEGISFNRRVLRDGVAEAIWQPKTIDPTKERPAGPIDPEVGVLVFQAEGKPVASYLNFAMHPTSIGGGVKISADYPGVFSRLVAERHAPGMVCLFANGCCGNINHGDYITGKRRTTLELGSALADATTAVWPSLKQVSTHKPRIRSEQVTLQRRRVSEAQLAKAKDIASRMMTEKLGTVPMAEAVCVLETVAKKDVPLRAEVQVISFSDDLAIVSLPGEIFVELGLALKKASPFKHTLIAELANGSIGYVPNREAYPQGNYEIVSARGEAGSGEKLIETALKLLNEVKAGN
;
A
#
# COMPACT_ATOMS: atom_id res chain seq x y z
N MET A 1 3.70 97.58 -11.37
CA MET A 1 4.49 97.05 -10.25
C MET A 1 3.60 96.09 -9.45
N HIS A 2 3.66 94.79 -9.69
CA HIS A 2 3.02 93.80 -8.83
C HIS A 2 4.01 92.65 -8.73
N GLY A 3 4.56 92.52 -7.52
CA GLY A 3 5.55 91.47 -7.21
C GLY A 3 4.94 90.11 -7.06
N ILE A 4 5.48 89.16 -7.77
CA ILE A 4 5.17 87.72 -7.64
C ILE A 4 5.98 87.19 -6.46
N LYS A 5 5.31 86.72 -5.40
CA LYS A 5 5.93 85.99 -4.32
C LYS A 5 6.13 84.53 -4.79
N GLN A 6 7.37 84.09 -4.80
CA GLN A 6 7.73 82.66 -4.93
C GLN A 6 7.65 82.01 -3.56
N ASP A 7 6.84 80.95 -3.45
CA ASP A 7 6.83 80.03 -2.31
C ASP A 7 8.01 79.06 -2.42
N PRO A 8 8.73 78.77 -1.36
CA PRO A 8 9.84 77.83 -1.38
C PRO A 8 9.29 76.35 -1.39
N PHE A 9 9.74 75.61 -2.38
CA PHE A 9 9.47 74.20 -2.57
C PHE A 9 10.05 73.35 -1.39
N ASP A 10 9.20 72.80 -0.53
CA ASP A 10 9.61 71.99 0.63
C ASP A 10 10.02 70.57 0.20
N TRP A 11 11.30 70.36 0.00
CA TRP A 11 11.91 69.07 -0.38
C TRP A 11 11.75 67.94 0.69
N ARG A 12 11.35 68.26 1.91
CA ARG A 12 11.17 67.28 3.00
C ARG A 12 9.94 66.38 2.81
N ARG A 13 8.95 66.76 2.04
CA ARG A 13 7.80 65.94 1.71
C ARG A 13 8.06 64.84 0.67
N CYS A 14 9.04 65.02 -0.19
CA CYS A 14 9.38 64.02 -1.19
C CYS A 14 10.26 62.86 -0.67
N VAL A 15 10.96 63.05 0.47
CA VAL A 15 11.80 61.98 1.04
C VAL A 15 10.99 61.00 1.85
N PHE A 16 9.88 61.41 2.52
CA PHE A 16 9.05 60.54 3.32
C PHE A 16 8.22 59.56 2.46
N MET A 17 7.83 59.95 1.24
CA MET A 17 7.05 59.11 0.34
C MET A 17 7.91 58.03 -0.40
N ARG A 18 9.23 58.27 -0.52
CA ARG A 18 10.15 57.25 -1.10
C ARG A 18 10.53 56.13 -0.13
N TYR A 19 10.50 56.37 1.19
CA TYR A 19 10.78 55.34 2.19
C TYR A 19 9.56 54.49 2.50
N LEU A 20 8.32 54.95 2.26
CA LEU A 20 7.10 54.14 2.45
C LEU A 20 6.87 53.13 1.33
N PHE A 21 7.47 53.34 0.14
CA PHE A 21 7.36 52.37 -0.97
C PHE A 21 8.44 51.28 -0.94
N LEU A 22 9.52 51.44 -0.19
CA LEU A 22 10.60 50.46 -0.07
C LEU A 22 10.41 49.47 1.08
N THR A 23 9.49 49.72 2.01
CA THR A 23 9.19 48.80 3.14
C THR A 23 8.03 47.86 2.87
N PHE A 24 7.32 47.96 1.72
CA PHE A 24 6.23 47.05 1.37
C PHE A 24 6.66 45.91 0.43
N LEU A 25 7.94 45.83 0.05
CA LEU A 25 8.44 44.82 -0.90
C LEU A 25 9.19 43.68 -0.25
N CYS A 26 9.14 43.50 1.07
CA CYS A 26 9.90 42.46 1.78
C CYS A 26 9.08 41.56 2.69
N LEU A 27 7.77 41.42 2.47
CA LEU A 27 6.96 40.42 3.19
C LEU A 27 6.02 39.68 2.20
N GLN A 28 6.55 39.27 1.06
CA GLN A 28 6.06 38.01 0.49
C GLN A 28 6.71 36.94 1.35
N ALA A 29 5.99 36.49 2.39
CA ALA A 29 6.22 35.19 2.95
C ALA A 29 6.14 34.23 1.75
N HIS A 30 7.28 33.75 1.28
CA HIS A 30 7.29 32.61 0.37
C HIS A 30 6.59 31.49 1.15
N ALA A 31 5.31 31.24 0.81
CA ALA A 31 4.71 29.99 1.19
C ALA A 31 5.69 28.93 0.70
N ALA A 32 6.25 28.17 1.63
CA ALA A 32 7.28 27.20 1.29
C ALA A 32 6.74 26.28 0.19
N ASP A 33 7.52 26.16 -0.86
CA ASP A 33 7.11 25.47 -2.09
C ASP A 33 6.96 23.98 -1.81
N PHE A 34 5.72 23.45 -1.93
CA PHE A 34 5.50 22.02 -1.85
C PHE A 34 6.01 21.36 -3.12
N ARG A 35 6.95 20.45 -2.97
CA ARG A 35 7.65 19.81 -4.08
C ARG A 35 7.38 18.33 -4.12
N VAL A 36 7.23 17.80 -5.32
CA VAL A 36 6.99 16.38 -5.56
C VAL A 36 7.90 15.88 -6.67
N GLY A 37 8.45 14.69 -6.47
CA GLY A 37 9.15 13.97 -7.51
C GLY A 37 8.74 12.50 -7.49
N ALA A 38 8.74 11.87 -8.65
CA ALA A 38 8.40 10.47 -8.79
C ALA A 38 9.35 9.75 -9.75
N ALA A 39 9.52 8.46 -9.53
CA ALA A 39 10.32 7.60 -10.40
C ALA A 39 9.91 6.13 -10.21
N GLN A 40 10.31 5.30 -11.17
CA GLN A 40 10.18 3.86 -11.08
C GLN A 40 11.48 3.17 -11.53
N VAL A 41 11.76 2.02 -10.91
CA VAL A 41 12.91 1.15 -11.23
C VAL A 41 12.37 -0.23 -11.54
N ASP A 42 12.82 -0.81 -12.63
CA ASP A 42 12.51 -2.19 -13.01
C ASP A 42 13.14 -3.17 -12.00
N ILE A 43 12.29 -4.00 -11.39
CA ILE A 43 12.69 -5.04 -10.43
C ILE A 43 12.34 -6.44 -10.93
N THR A 44 12.12 -6.59 -12.24
CA THR A 44 11.79 -7.88 -12.85
C THR A 44 12.92 -8.88 -12.62
N PRO A 45 12.64 -10.02 -11.99
CA PRO A 45 13.66 -11.00 -11.65
C PRO A 45 14.15 -11.78 -12.87
N PRO A 46 15.37 -12.31 -12.85
CA PRO A 46 15.85 -13.21 -13.90
C PRO A 46 15.10 -14.55 -13.86
N PRO A 47 15.11 -15.32 -14.97
CA PRO A 47 14.61 -16.69 -15.01
C PRO A 47 15.21 -17.56 -13.90
N GLY A 48 14.42 -18.51 -13.37
CA GLY A 48 14.82 -19.40 -12.29
C GLY A 48 14.56 -18.85 -10.89
N THR A 49 14.24 -17.56 -10.74
CA THR A 49 13.87 -16.98 -9.43
C THR A 49 12.58 -17.61 -8.92
N PRO A 50 12.47 -18.02 -7.63
CA PRO A 50 11.23 -18.54 -7.05
C PRO A 50 10.12 -17.50 -7.06
N MET A 51 8.88 -17.96 -7.33
CA MET A 51 7.68 -17.11 -7.43
C MET A 51 6.78 -17.26 -6.22
N ALA A 52 6.16 -16.14 -5.82
CA ALA A 52 5.20 -16.04 -4.70
C ALA A 52 3.76 -16.42 -5.07
N GLY A 53 2.90 -16.50 -4.05
CA GLY A 53 1.44 -16.53 -4.19
C GLY A 53 0.79 -17.90 -4.00
N TYR A 54 1.54 -19.01 -4.01
CA TYR A 54 0.98 -20.37 -3.91
C TYR A 54 1.85 -21.28 -3.03
N TYR A 55 1.23 -22.33 -2.48
CA TYR A 55 1.92 -23.36 -1.69
C TYR A 55 2.59 -24.42 -2.61
N ALA A 56 3.38 -23.95 -3.57
CA ALA A 56 4.09 -24.79 -4.51
C ALA A 56 5.32 -24.06 -5.06
N PHE A 57 6.36 -24.80 -5.39
CA PHE A 57 7.49 -24.26 -6.09
C PHE A 57 7.10 -23.88 -7.53
N ARG A 58 7.38 -22.66 -7.90
CA ARG A 58 7.33 -22.15 -9.27
C ARG A 58 8.57 -21.29 -9.49
N ALA A 59 9.27 -21.52 -10.59
CA ALA A 59 10.39 -20.69 -11.01
C ALA A 59 10.00 -19.79 -12.16
N VAL A 60 10.52 -18.57 -12.17
CA VAL A 60 10.33 -17.64 -13.29
C VAL A 60 10.77 -18.26 -14.60
N GLY A 61 9.85 -18.41 -15.55
CA GLY A 61 10.08 -18.93 -16.90
C GLY A 61 9.86 -17.90 -18.01
N GLY A 62 9.53 -16.64 -17.63
CA GLY A 62 9.32 -15.53 -18.54
C GLY A 62 8.56 -14.37 -17.91
N THR A 63 8.25 -13.37 -18.71
CA THR A 63 7.55 -12.14 -18.27
C THR A 63 6.36 -11.86 -19.18
N LEU A 64 5.22 -11.57 -18.58
CA LEU A 64 4.04 -11.02 -19.29
C LEU A 64 4.15 -9.50 -19.37
N ASP A 65 4.43 -8.89 -18.21
CA ASP A 65 4.71 -7.47 -18.06
C ASP A 65 5.75 -7.27 -16.94
N PRO A 66 6.60 -6.22 -17.05
CA PRO A 66 7.61 -5.93 -16.06
C PRO A 66 6.99 -5.51 -14.73
N ILE A 67 7.72 -5.75 -13.64
CA ILE A 67 7.37 -5.32 -12.29
C ILE A 67 8.33 -4.24 -11.80
N PHE A 68 7.82 -3.31 -10.98
CA PHE A 68 8.57 -2.10 -10.61
C PHE A 68 8.61 -1.88 -9.09
N ALA A 69 9.66 -1.18 -8.64
CA ALA A 69 9.66 -0.37 -7.45
C ALA A 69 9.36 1.07 -7.88
N LYS A 70 8.23 1.62 -7.44
CA LYS A 70 7.78 2.97 -7.76
C LYS A 70 7.83 3.84 -6.52
N ALA A 71 8.33 5.05 -6.63
CA ALA A 71 8.46 5.98 -5.51
C ALA A 71 7.87 7.35 -5.84
N ILE A 72 7.19 7.95 -4.86
CA ILE A 72 6.86 9.36 -4.79
C ILE A 72 7.58 9.94 -3.59
N VAL A 73 8.32 11.01 -3.78
CA VAL A 73 8.93 11.83 -2.71
C VAL A 73 8.20 13.16 -2.67
N VAL A 74 7.74 13.54 -1.50
CA VAL A 74 7.18 14.86 -1.23
C VAL A 74 8.13 15.63 -0.31
N GLU A 75 8.24 16.93 -0.50
CA GLU A 75 9.10 17.81 0.29
C GLU A 75 8.42 19.16 0.53
N GLN A 76 8.49 19.65 1.74
CA GLN A 76 8.20 21.03 2.11
C GLN A 76 9.00 21.40 3.36
N ASP A 77 9.54 22.63 3.42
CA ASP A 77 10.34 23.14 4.55
C ASP A 77 11.51 22.22 4.95
N GLY A 78 12.18 21.62 3.95
CA GLY A 78 13.31 20.71 4.15
C GLY A 78 12.95 19.33 4.68
N THR A 79 11.68 19.06 4.97
CA THR A 79 11.22 17.72 5.40
C THR A 79 10.74 16.92 4.21
N HIS A 80 11.30 15.72 4.08
CA HIS A 80 10.93 14.76 3.04
C HIS A 80 10.09 13.64 3.61
N ALA A 81 9.13 13.13 2.82
CA ALA A 81 8.51 11.83 3.02
C ALA A 81 8.51 11.05 1.70
N ALA A 82 8.72 9.75 1.76
CA ALA A 82 8.72 8.88 0.59
C ALA A 82 7.65 7.79 0.72
N MET A 83 6.82 7.64 -0.30
CA MET A 83 5.88 6.53 -0.48
C MET A 83 6.42 5.64 -1.58
N VAL A 84 6.69 4.39 -1.24
CA VAL A 84 7.20 3.39 -2.18
C VAL A 84 6.20 2.24 -2.30
N VAL A 85 5.92 1.84 -3.53
CA VAL A 85 5.13 0.65 -3.84
C VAL A 85 5.96 -0.29 -4.70
N ILE A 86 6.02 -1.56 -4.29
CA ILE A 86 6.72 -2.63 -5.02
C ILE A 86 5.72 -3.65 -5.56
N ASP A 87 5.91 -4.08 -6.80
CA ASP A 87 5.05 -5.09 -7.44
C ASP A 87 5.45 -6.51 -6.99
N LEU A 88 5.26 -6.78 -5.70
CA LEU A 88 5.50 -8.06 -5.04
C LEU A 88 4.27 -8.50 -4.25
N SER A 89 4.25 -9.77 -3.81
CA SER A 89 3.16 -10.29 -2.97
C SER A 89 3.16 -9.73 -1.54
N GLY A 90 4.23 -9.09 -1.12
CA GLY A 90 4.40 -8.50 0.19
C GLY A 90 5.84 -8.11 0.42
N THR A 91 6.11 -7.55 1.58
CA THR A 91 7.47 -7.26 2.02
C THR A 91 7.77 -7.94 3.34
N THR A 92 9.01 -7.88 3.79
CA THR A 92 9.44 -8.39 5.08
C THR A 92 10.12 -7.27 5.86
N ARG A 93 10.05 -7.32 7.19
CA ARG A 93 10.68 -6.31 8.02
C ARG A 93 12.18 -6.12 7.73
N PRO A 94 13.01 -7.20 7.59
CA PRO A 94 14.42 -7.03 7.24
C PRO A 94 14.66 -6.30 5.92
N ILE A 95 13.82 -6.55 4.90
CA ILE A 95 13.92 -5.84 3.61
C ILE A 95 13.57 -4.35 3.78
N VAL A 96 12.52 -4.04 4.55
CA VAL A 96 12.12 -2.66 4.83
C VAL A 96 13.23 -1.91 5.57
N GLU A 97 13.79 -2.51 6.63
CA GLU A 97 14.88 -1.93 7.41
C GLU A 97 16.13 -1.67 6.55
N ALA A 98 16.51 -2.65 5.72
CA ALA A 98 17.65 -2.52 4.81
C ALA A 98 17.41 -1.45 3.73
N ALA A 99 16.19 -1.37 3.18
CA ALA A 99 15.83 -0.37 2.18
C ALA A 99 15.80 1.05 2.79
N ARG A 100 15.21 1.22 3.98
CA ARG A 100 15.21 2.49 4.71
C ARG A 100 16.61 2.97 5.04
N LYS A 101 17.49 2.05 5.47
CA LYS A 101 18.91 2.37 5.68
C LYS A 101 19.60 2.82 4.40
N ALA A 102 19.41 2.11 3.29
CA ALA A 102 19.97 2.48 2.00
C ALA A 102 19.43 3.82 1.48
N VAL A 103 18.14 4.13 1.71
CA VAL A 103 17.53 5.43 1.38
C VAL A 103 18.17 6.53 2.22
N GLN A 104 18.34 6.34 3.52
CA GLN A 104 18.97 7.33 4.38
C GLN A 104 20.41 7.62 3.95
N GLU A 105 21.19 6.58 3.67
CA GLU A 105 22.59 6.71 3.24
C GLU A 105 22.74 7.40 1.86
N GLN A 106 21.85 7.07 0.90
CA GLN A 106 21.97 7.54 -0.49
C GLN A 106 21.21 8.83 -0.79
N CYS A 107 20.15 9.12 -0.02
CA CYS A 107 19.23 10.23 -0.29
C CYS A 107 19.12 11.22 0.86
N GLY A 108 19.61 10.90 2.08
CA GLY A 108 19.45 11.75 3.26
C GLY A 108 17.99 11.90 3.70
N ILE A 109 17.11 10.95 3.37
CA ILE A 109 15.74 10.86 3.89
C ILE A 109 15.75 9.92 5.07
N GLU A 110 15.24 10.32 6.21
CA GLU A 110 15.18 9.51 7.41
C GLU A 110 14.39 8.22 7.16
N GLY A 111 14.86 7.09 7.70
CA GLY A 111 14.27 5.79 7.39
C GLY A 111 12.81 5.66 7.82
N ASP A 112 12.41 6.28 8.93
CA ASP A 112 11.04 6.34 9.41
C ASP A 112 10.14 7.31 8.62
N HIS A 113 10.71 8.11 7.72
CA HIS A 113 9.98 8.91 6.74
C HIS A 113 9.68 8.14 5.43
N VAL A 114 10.02 6.86 5.36
CA VAL A 114 9.81 6.02 4.17
C VAL A 114 8.76 4.95 4.45
N MET A 115 7.64 5.03 3.74
CA MET A 115 6.61 4.01 3.71
C MET A 115 6.86 3.08 2.51
N ILE A 116 6.91 1.77 2.75
CA ILE A 116 7.13 0.77 1.69
C ILE A 116 6.00 -0.25 1.74
N SER A 117 5.18 -0.29 0.70
CA SER A 117 4.06 -1.24 0.56
C SER A 117 4.21 -2.11 -0.68
N ALA A 118 3.45 -3.19 -0.74
CA ALA A 118 3.42 -4.09 -1.89
C ALA A 118 2.04 -4.06 -2.56
N THR A 119 2.01 -4.23 -3.89
CA THR A 119 0.76 -4.37 -4.64
C THR A 119 0.03 -5.67 -4.37
N HIS A 120 0.72 -6.66 -3.81
CA HIS A 120 0.23 -8.01 -3.54
C HIS A 120 0.10 -8.92 -4.78
N THR A 121 0.81 -8.65 -5.87
CA THR A 121 0.77 -9.58 -7.02
C THR A 121 1.23 -10.98 -6.63
N HIS A 122 0.50 -12.01 -7.06
CA HIS A 122 0.83 -13.41 -6.84
C HIS A 122 1.71 -14.02 -7.96
N THR A 123 2.24 -13.17 -8.82
CA THR A 123 3.14 -13.52 -9.92
C THR A 123 4.45 -12.76 -9.88
N GLY A 124 4.82 -12.23 -8.70
CA GLY A 124 6.15 -11.67 -8.41
C GLY A 124 7.07 -12.67 -7.72
N PRO A 125 8.33 -12.29 -7.43
CA PRO A 125 9.30 -13.10 -6.68
C PRO A 125 8.85 -13.43 -5.26
N GLN A 126 9.22 -14.62 -4.78
CA GLN A 126 9.04 -15.05 -3.40
C GLN A 126 10.20 -14.56 -2.53
N LEU A 127 9.88 -13.87 -1.44
CA LEU A 127 10.86 -13.46 -0.43
C LEU A 127 10.96 -14.53 0.66
N ALA A 128 12.16 -14.98 1.02
CA ALA A 128 12.38 -15.89 2.12
C ALA A 128 12.07 -15.22 3.48
N ARG A 129 11.48 -15.98 4.41
CA ARG A 129 10.99 -15.50 5.71
C ARG A 129 11.46 -16.36 6.90
N GLY A 130 12.31 -17.36 6.67
CA GLY A 130 12.72 -18.34 7.68
C GLY A 130 11.55 -19.21 8.14
N SER A 131 10.80 -19.79 7.20
CA SER A 131 9.63 -20.60 7.47
C SER A 131 9.54 -21.81 6.54
N LEU A 132 8.67 -22.78 6.85
CA LEU A 132 8.40 -23.95 5.98
C LEU A 132 8.01 -23.52 4.54
N MET A 133 7.45 -22.33 4.35
CA MET A 133 7.18 -21.80 3.01
C MET A 133 8.45 -21.65 2.17
N ASP A 134 9.57 -21.35 2.78
CA ASP A 134 10.83 -21.19 2.03
C ASP A 134 11.32 -22.53 1.45
N ASP A 135 11.07 -23.64 2.16
CA ASP A 135 11.36 -24.98 1.67
C ASP A 135 10.40 -25.40 0.55
N ILE A 136 9.11 -25.13 0.72
CA ILE A 136 8.06 -25.43 -0.27
C ILE A 136 8.29 -24.63 -1.56
N THR A 137 8.61 -23.35 -1.46
CA THR A 137 8.74 -22.44 -2.61
C THR A 137 10.19 -22.32 -3.11
N LYS A 138 11.16 -22.88 -2.40
CA LYS A 138 12.60 -22.72 -2.62
C LYS A 138 13.04 -21.24 -2.61
N ALA A 139 12.40 -20.42 -1.78
CA ALA A 139 12.74 -19.01 -1.65
C ALA A 139 14.18 -18.77 -1.17
N ASN A 140 14.73 -19.73 -0.41
CA ASN A 140 16.12 -19.75 0.06
C ASN A 140 17.15 -20.29 -0.96
N SER A 141 16.73 -20.55 -2.20
CA SER A 141 17.66 -20.93 -3.28
C SER A 141 18.57 -19.75 -3.69
N PRO A 142 19.74 -20.01 -4.31
CA PRO A 142 20.65 -18.94 -4.72
C PRO A 142 19.99 -17.82 -5.54
N PRO A 143 19.14 -18.09 -6.58
CA PRO A 143 18.44 -17.02 -7.30
C PRO A 143 17.50 -16.21 -6.40
N GLY A 144 16.77 -16.86 -5.47
CA GLY A 144 15.85 -16.18 -4.53
C GLY A 144 16.61 -15.27 -3.57
N LEU A 145 17.71 -15.76 -2.97
CA LEU A 145 18.52 -14.98 -2.05
C LEU A 145 19.22 -13.81 -2.76
N SER A 146 19.74 -14.02 -3.98
CA SER A 146 20.34 -12.94 -4.79
C SER A 146 19.35 -11.83 -5.07
N TYR A 147 18.11 -12.17 -5.45
CA TYR A 147 17.03 -11.18 -5.66
C TYR A 147 16.72 -10.40 -4.38
N MET A 148 16.58 -11.12 -3.25
CA MET A 148 16.32 -10.48 -1.94
C MET A 148 17.43 -9.50 -1.54
N GLN A 149 18.70 -9.83 -1.79
CA GLN A 149 19.83 -8.97 -1.48
C GLN A 149 19.84 -7.69 -2.33
N ALA A 150 19.41 -7.77 -3.59
CA ALA A 150 19.36 -6.64 -4.50
C ALA A 150 18.18 -5.68 -4.23
N LEU A 151 17.05 -6.20 -3.72
CA LEU A 151 15.80 -5.46 -3.61
C LEU A 151 15.89 -4.15 -2.81
N PRO A 152 16.57 -4.07 -1.64
CA PRO A 152 16.77 -2.82 -0.93
C PRO A 152 17.47 -1.74 -1.78
N GLY A 153 18.44 -2.14 -2.60
CA GLY A 153 19.14 -1.24 -3.53
C GLY A 153 18.21 -0.69 -4.62
N TYR A 154 17.35 -1.51 -5.20
CA TYR A 154 16.36 -1.05 -6.19
C TYR A 154 15.35 -0.06 -5.58
N ILE A 155 14.87 -0.30 -4.37
CA ILE A 155 14.00 0.61 -3.64
C ILE A 155 14.70 1.96 -3.41
N ALA A 156 15.96 1.93 -2.94
CA ALA A 156 16.73 3.16 -2.73
C ALA A 156 16.99 3.92 -4.04
N GLN A 157 17.25 3.23 -5.15
CA GLN A 157 17.39 3.84 -6.48
C GLN A 157 16.10 4.54 -6.92
N ALA A 158 14.92 3.92 -6.71
CA ALA A 158 13.65 4.54 -7.03
C ALA A 158 13.42 5.82 -6.23
N VAL A 159 13.69 5.82 -4.92
CA VAL A 159 13.58 7.00 -4.06
C VAL A 159 14.60 8.07 -4.45
N LYS A 160 15.83 7.69 -4.75
CA LYS A 160 16.89 8.60 -5.20
C LYS A 160 16.50 9.32 -6.50
N ALA A 161 16.00 8.56 -7.48
CA ALA A 161 15.54 9.13 -8.74
C ALA A 161 14.30 10.02 -8.54
N ALA A 162 13.35 9.60 -7.71
CA ALA A 162 12.20 10.44 -7.37
C ALA A 162 12.63 11.74 -6.68
N LYS A 163 13.58 11.69 -5.73
CA LYS A 163 14.12 12.91 -5.09
C LYS A 163 14.81 13.83 -6.08
N ALA A 164 15.53 13.29 -7.06
CA ALA A 164 16.19 14.10 -8.10
C ALA A 164 15.19 14.81 -9.02
N ASN A 165 13.97 14.29 -9.15
CA ASN A 165 12.87 14.84 -9.95
C ASN A 165 11.97 15.83 -9.18
N LEU A 166 12.34 16.24 -7.96
CA LEU A 166 11.55 17.18 -7.16
C LEU A 166 11.31 18.50 -7.90
N SER A 167 10.05 18.84 -8.10
CA SER A 167 9.59 20.10 -8.69
C SER A 167 8.37 20.62 -7.95
N SER A 168 8.06 21.92 -8.05
CA SER A 168 6.83 22.48 -7.47
C SER A 168 5.61 21.80 -8.05
N ALA A 169 4.79 21.20 -7.16
CA ALA A 169 3.57 20.50 -7.57
C ALA A 169 2.56 20.47 -6.40
N LEU A 170 1.28 20.48 -6.74
CA LEU A 170 0.21 20.50 -5.75
C LEU A 170 -0.62 19.22 -5.79
N PRO A 171 -1.00 18.68 -4.62
CA PRO A 171 -1.84 17.49 -4.51
C PRO A 171 -3.32 17.82 -4.76
N SER A 172 -3.98 16.97 -5.52
CA SER A 172 -5.43 16.96 -5.72
C SER A 172 -6.00 15.58 -5.46
N VAL A 173 -7.17 15.50 -4.82
CA VAL A 173 -7.79 14.24 -4.41
C VAL A 173 -9.20 14.13 -4.98
N ALA A 174 -9.55 12.94 -5.43
CA ALA A 174 -10.92 12.53 -5.73
C ALA A 174 -11.17 11.11 -5.20
N MET A 175 -12.42 10.82 -4.86
CA MET A 175 -12.84 9.49 -4.44
C MET A 175 -13.91 8.99 -5.40
N GLY A 176 -13.67 7.83 -6.00
CA GLY A 176 -14.57 7.15 -6.91
C GLY A 176 -15.09 5.85 -6.35
N LYS A 177 -15.82 5.10 -7.18
CA LYS A 177 -16.29 3.75 -6.86
C LYS A 177 -16.12 2.84 -8.06
N ALA A 178 -15.65 1.61 -7.80
CA ALA A 178 -15.63 0.52 -8.77
C ALA A 178 -16.44 -0.65 -8.19
N GLU A 179 -17.67 -0.80 -8.67
CA GLU A 179 -18.58 -1.84 -8.22
C GLU A 179 -18.56 -3.06 -9.14
N GLY A 180 -18.94 -4.24 -8.62
CA GLY A 180 -19.08 -5.46 -9.39
C GLY A 180 -17.78 -6.12 -9.86
N ILE A 181 -16.62 -5.70 -9.36
CA ILE A 181 -15.32 -6.29 -9.67
C ILE A 181 -14.60 -6.88 -8.47
N SER A 182 -14.97 -6.46 -7.25
CA SER A 182 -14.44 -6.97 -5.99
C SER A 182 -15.55 -7.61 -5.16
N PHE A 183 -15.21 -8.68 -4.44
CA PHE A 183 -16.16 -9.51 -3.68
C PHE A 183 -15.51 -9.96 -2.38
N ASN A 184 -16.29 -9.96 -1.27
CA ASN A 184 -15.83 -10.61 -0.05
C ASN A 184 -15.83 -12.12 -0.31
N ARG A 185 -14.61 -12.71 -0.44
CA ARG A 185 -14.45 -14.11 -0.84
C ARG A 185 -14.87 -15.11 0.23
N ARG A 186 -15.09 -14.65 1.46
CA ARG A 186 -15.61 -15.48 2.55
C ARG A 186 -17.12 -15.56 2.43
N VAL A 187 -17.63 -16.75 2.15
CA VAL A 187 -19.06 -17.03 2.05
C VAL A 187 -19.46 -17.94 3.21
N LEU A 188 -20.45 -17.53 3.98
CA LEU A 188 -20.95 -18.26 5.13
C LEU A 188 -22.04 -19.26 4.69
N ARG A 189 -21.89 -20.49 5.17
CA ARG A 189 -22.92 -21.54 5.19
C ARG A 189 -23.00 -22.07 6.62
N ASP A 190 -24.15 -22.03 7.26
CA ASP A 190 -24.38 -22.52 8.64
C ASP A 190 -23.38 -21.94 9.65
N GLY A 191 -22.98 -20.67 9.47
CA GLY A 191 -22.04 -19.97 10.37
C GLY A 191 -20.55 -20.27 10.11
N VAL A 192 -20.22 -21.20 9.20
CA VAL A 192 -18.85 -21.52 8.81
C VAL A 192 -18.52 -20.83 7.48
N ALA A 193 -17.34 -20.19 7.40
CA ALA A 193 -16.89 -19.55 6.18
C ALA A 193 -16.26 -20.57 5.22
N GLU A 194 -16.46 -20.34 3.91
CA GLU A 194 -15.71 -20.96 2.83
C GLU A 194 -15.07 -19.86 1.99
N ALA A 195 -13.78 -19.99 1.64
CA ALA A 195 -13.10 -19.05 0.77
C ALA A 195 -13.36 -19.37 -0.70
N ILE A 196 -14.01 -18.46 -1.41
CA ILE A 196 -14.28 -18.57 -2.86
C ILE A 196 -13.09 -17.99 -3.63
N TRP A 197 -12.31 -18.88 -4.24
CA TRP A 197 -11.11 -18.51 -5.01
C TRP A 197 -11.37 -18.19 -6.48
N GLN A 198 -12.41 -18.84 -7.02
CA GLN A 198 -12.75 -18.77 -8.43
C GLN A 198 -14.21 -18.35 -8.59
N PRO A 199 -14.54 -17.63 -9.67
CA PRO A 199 -15.92 -17.27 -9.96
C PRO A 199 -16.83 -18.51 -9.98
N LYS A 200 -17.86 -18.52 -9.16
CA LYS A 200 -18.94 -19.50 -9.12
C LYS A 200 -20.18 -18.84 -8.52
N THR A 201 -21.36 -19.20 -8.95
CA THR A 201 -22.60 -18.73 -8.29
C THR A 201 -22.81 -19.47 -6.96
N ILE A 202 -23.27 -18.74 -5.94
CA ILE A 202 -23.68 -19.29 -4.67
C ILE A 202 -25.21 -19.43 -4.60
N ASP A 203 -25.70 -20.29 -3.71
CA ASP A 203 -27.14 -20.39 -3.41
C ASP A 203 -27.53 -19.33 -2.36
N PRO A 204 -28.19 -18.22 -2.75
CA PRO A 204 -28.50 -17.13 -1.81
C PRO A 204 -29.51 -17.53 -0.72
N THR A 205 -30.12 -18.70 -0.83
CA THR A 205 -31.04 -19.21 0.21
C THR A 205 -30.28 -19.91 1.36
N LYS A 206 -29.01 -20.31 1.14
CA LYS A 206 -28.19 -21.07 2.09
C LYS A 206 -26.84 -20.41 2.36
N GLU A 207 -26.41 -19.55 1.46
CA GLU A 207 -25.06 -18.95 1.46
C GLU A 207 -25.15 -17.44 1.38
N ARG A 208 -24.28 -16.75 2.13
CA ARG A 208 -24.20 -15.28 2.10
C ARG A 208 -22.76 -14.82 2.28
N PRO A 209 -22.38 -13.64 1.77
CA PRO A 209 -21.09 -13.03 2.09
C PRO A 209 -20.89 -12.90 3.62
N ALA A 210 -19.69 -13.16 4.09
CA ALA A 210 -19.33 -13.02 5.50
C ALA A 210 -19.25 -11.55 5.95
N GLY A 211 -19.02 -10.63 5.03
CA GLY A 211 -18.86 -9.22 5.31
C GLY A 211 -19.01 -8.34 4.07
N PRO A 212 -18.77 -7.02 4.22
CA PRO A 212 -18.86 -6.04 3.13
C PRO A 212 -17.70 -6.15 2.13
N ILE A 213 -17.71 -5.23 1.16
CA ILE A 213 -16.56 -4.84 0.34
C ILE A 213 -16.27 -3.35 0.55
N ASP A 214 -15.10 -2.89 0.16
CA ASP A 214 -14.78 -1.47 -0.01
C ASP A 214 -14.68 -1.15 -1.51
N PRO A 215 -15.73 -0.58 -2.14
CA PRO A 215 -15.72 -0.27 -3.56
C PRO A 215 -15.02 1.06 -3.88
N GLU A 216 -14.48 1.76 -2.88
CA GLU A 216 -13.88 3.08 -3.05
C GLU A 216 -12.57 3.01 -3.83
N VAL A 217 -12.45 3.87 -4.85
CA VAL A 217 -11.21 4.13 -5.59
C VAL A 217 -10.67 5.47 -5.15
N GLY A 218 -9.59 5.46 -4.39
CA GLY A 218 -8.87 6.67 -3.98
C GLY A 218 -7.93 7.14 -5.08
N VAL A 219 -8.01 8.41 -5.47
CA VAL A 219 -7.21 9.02 -6.52
C VAL A 219 -6.53 10.27 -5.98
N LEU A 220 -5.23 10.17 -5.68
CA LEU A 220 -4.38 11.30 -5.34
C LEU A 220 -3.48 11.60 -6.53
N VAL A 221 -3.50 12.82 -7.02
CA VAL A 221 -2.72 13.27 -8.19
C VAL A 221 -1.88 14.47 -7.79
N PHE A 222 -0.62 14.47 -8.16
CA PHE A 222 0.27 15.62 -8.02
C PHE A 222 0.45 16.30 -9.36
N GLN A 223 0.20 17.61 -9.40
CA GLN A 223 0.21 18.41 -10.63
C GLN A 223 1.25 19.52 -10.54
N ALA A 224 2.19 19.53 -11.48
CA ALA A 224 3.14 20.61 -11.68
C ALA A 224 2.65 21.46 -12.87
N GLU A 225 2.48 22.77 -12.68
CA GLU A 225 1.99 23.68 -13.74
C GLU A 225 0.71 23.18 -14.44
N GLY A 226 -0.20 22.56 -13.67
CA GLY A 226 -1.45 21.98 -14.17
C GLY A 226 -1.31 20.64 -14.90
N LYS A 227 -0.11 20.09 -15.00
CA LYS A 227 0.14 18.76 -15.62
C LYS A 227 0.36 17.70 -14.55
N PRO A 228 -0.34 16.55 -14.62
CA PRO A 228 -0.10 15.45 -13.69
C PRO A 228 1.32 14.88 -13.86
N VAL A 229 2.07 14.78 -12.77
CA VAL A 229 3.44 14.24 -12.75
C VAL A 229 3.52 12.90 -12.01
N ALA A 230 2.64 12.69 -11.03
CA ALA A 230 2.54 11.45 -10.27
C ALA A 230 1.11 11.22 -9.78
N SER A 231 0.75 9.95 -9.56
CA SER A 231 -0.49 9.60 -8.88
C SER A 231 -0.27 8.47 -7.87
N TYR A 232 -1.05 8.51 -6.78
CA TYR A 232 -1.16 7.46 -5.79
C TYR A 232 -2.61 6.96 -5.82
N LEU A 233 -2.79 5.74 -6.35
CA LEU A 233 -4.08 5.11 -6.57
C LEU A 233 -4.31 4.07 -5.48
N ASN A 234 -5.54 4.00 -4.95
CA ASN A 234 -5.87 3.10 -3.85
C ASN A 234 -7.16 2.33 -4.12
N PHE A 235 -7.13 1.02 -3.97
CA PHE A 235 -8.29 0.13 -4.08
C PHE A 235 -8.05 -1.17 -3.33
N ALA A 236 -9.10 -1.77 -2.76
CA ALA A 236 -9.02 -2.99 -1.95
C ALA A 236 -9.44 -4.23 -2.74
N MET A 237 -8.47 -4.99 -3.30
CA MET A 237 -8.74 -6.27 -3.96
C MET A 237 -7.45 -7.08 -4.16
N HIS A 238 -7.49 -8.39 -3.87
CA HIS A 238 -6.37 -9.30 -4.16
C HIS A 238 -6.02 -9.35 -5.65
N PRO A 239 -4.77 -9.11 -6.07
CA PRO A 239 -4.31 -9.24 -7.45
C PRO A 239 -3.90 -10.69 -7.75
N THR A 240 -4.90 -11.52 -8.00
CA THR A 240 -4.77 -12.96 -8.28
C THR A 240 -5.45 -13.34 -9.61
N SER A 241 -5.65 -12.35 -10.49
CA SER A 241 -6.43 -12.56 -11.72
C SER A 241 -5.70 -13.38 -12.78
N ILE A 242 -4.36 -13.37 -12.80
CA ILE A 242 -3.54 -14.21 -13.68
C ILE A 242 -3.57 -15.67 -13.24
N GLY A 243 -3.76 -15.93 -11.94
CA GLY A 243 -3.73 -17.27 -11.41
C GLY A 243 -2.31 -17.85 -11.32
N GLY A 244 -2.19 -19.16 -11.51
CA GLY A 244 -0.90 -19.87 -11.51
C GLY A 244 -0.03 -19.55 -12.75
N GLY A 245 0.99 -20.36 -12.96
CA GLY A 245 1.91 -20.21 -14.08
C GLY A 245 3.30 -19.74 -13.63
N VAL A 246 4.18 -19.48 -14.61
CA VAL A 246 5.61 -19.21 -14.37
C VAL A 246 6.06 -17.88 -14.98
N LYS A 247 5.13 -17.03 -15.36
CA LYS A 247 5.44 -15.71 -15.96
C LYS A 247 5.20 -14.60 -14.94
N ILE A 248 6.16 -13.68 -14.86
CA ILE A 248 6.08 -12.47 -14.03
C ILE A 248 5.02 -11.52 -14.56
N SER A 249 4.27 -10.89 -13.66
CA SER A 249 3.34 -9.81 -13.97
C SER A 249 3.01 -9.00 -12.71
N ALA A 250 2.73 -7.71 -12.88
CA ALA A 250 2.15 -6.85 -11.85
C ALA A 250 0.64 -7.07 -11.66
N ASP A 251 0.01 -8.02 -12.39
CA ASP A 251 -1.42 -8.32 -12.38
C ASP A 251 -2.27 -7.07 -12.73
N TYR A 252 -3.55 -7.00 -12.33
CA TYR A 252 -4.43 -5.85 -12.63
C TYR A 252 -3.88 -4.49 -12.11
N PRO A 253 -3.11 -4.41 -11.00
CA PRO A 253 -2.49 -3.15 -10.58
C PRO A 253 -1.57 -2.53 -11.63
N GLY A 254 -0.80 -3.38 -12.34
CA GLY A 254 0.05 -2.93 -13.44
C GLY A 254 -0.77 -2.39 -14.62
N VAL A 255 -1.82 -3.10 -15.02
CA VAL A 255 -2.76 -2.66 -16.08
C VAL A 255 -3.44 -1.35 -15.68
N PHE A 256 -3.97 -1.26 -14.46
CA PHE A 256 -4.63 -0.07 -13.93
C PHE A 256 -3.70 1.15 -13.96
N SER A 257 -2.50 1.03 -13.37
CA SER A 257 -1.51 2.11 -13.33
C SER A 257 -1.14 2.60 -14.72
N ARG A 258 -0.89 1.68 -15.66
CA ARG A 258 -0.55 2.00 -17.04
C ARG A 258 -1.68 2.72 -17.77
N LEU A 259 -2.92 2.22 -17.67
CA LEU A 259 -4.07 2.85 -18.33
C LEU A 259 -4.38 4.25 -17.78
N VAL A 260 -4.22 4.48 -16.47
CA VAL A 260 -4.39 5.82 -15.90
C VAL A 260 -3.33 6.78 -16.42
N ALA A 261 -2.05 6.35 -16.50
CA ALA A 261 -1.01 7.19 -17.10
C ALA A 261 -1.28 7.50 -18.58
N GLU A 262 -1.61 6.47 -19.38
CA GLU A 262 -1.90 6.63 -20.80
C GLU A 262 -3.07 7.59 -21.08
N ARG A 263 -4.12 7.56 -20.26
CA ARG A 263 -5.33 8.37 -20.44
C ARG A 263 -5.21 9.82 -19.97
N HIS A 264 -4.42 10.07 -18.93
CA HIS A 264 -4.41 11.38 -18.28
C HIS A 264 -3.10 12.15 -18.45
N ALA A 265 -1.95 11.48 -18.42
CA ALA A 265 -0.64 12.07 -18.65
C ALA A 265 0.39 10.99 -19.01
N PRO A 266 0.65 10.73 -20.28
CA PRO A 266 1.69 9.80 -20.70
C PRO A 266 3.04 10.13 -20.05
N GLY A 267 3.64 9.12 -19.37
CA GLY A 267 4.87 9.29 -18.61
C GLY A 267 4.66 9.61 -17.11
N MET A 268 3.43 9.87 -16.65
CA MET A 268 3.13 9.98 -15.23
C MET A 268 3.44 8.67 -14.49
N VAL A 269 4.11 8.76 -13.34
CA VAL A 269 4.35 7.59 -12.48
C VAL A 269 3.13 7.34 -11.63
N CYS A 270 2.48 6.18 -11.83
CA CYS A 270 1.29 5.78 -11.08
C CYS A 270 1.65 4.68 -10.09
N LEU A 271 1.56 4.96 -8.78
CA LEU A 271 1.66 4.00 -7.70
C LEU A 271 0.27 3.42 -7.42
N PHE A 272 0.19 2.10 -7.26
CA PHE A 272 -1.02 1.43 -6.78
C PHE A 272 -0.77 0.87 -5.39
N ALA A 273 -1.36 1.46 -4.36
CA ALA A 273 -1.37 0.94 -3.01
C ALA A 273 -2.63 0.09 -2.79
N ASN A 274 -2.43 -1.17 -2.42
CA ASN A 274 -3.56 -2.04 -2.12
C ASN A 274 -4.20 -1.62 -0.80
N GLY A 275 -5.52 -1.46 -0.81
CA GLY A 275 -6.33 -1.26 0.39
C GLY A 275 -6.53 -2.57 1.16
N CYS A 276 -7.29 -2.53 2.26
CA CYS A 276 -7.54 -3.72 3.08
C CYS A 276 -8.27 -4.80 2.29
N CYS A 277 -7.53 -5.76 1.76
CA CYS A 277 -8.06 -6.81 0.88
C CYS A 277 -7.92 -8.23 1.42
N GLY A 278 -7.57 -8.42 2.70
CA GLY A 278 -7.34 -9.76 3.26
C GLY A 278 -8.44 -10.77 2.99
N ASN A 279 -9.69 -10.33 2.94
CA ASN A 279 -10.86 -11.16 2.62
C ASN A 279 -11.54 -10.78 1.29
N ILE A 280 -10.90 -9.95 0.44
CA ILE A 280 -11.50 -9.45 -0.82
C ILE A 280 -10.72 -9.96 -2.02
N ASN A 281 -11.43 -10.50 -3.03
CA ASN A 281 -10.86 -10.86 -4.33
C ASN A 281 -11.82 -10.52 -5.48
N HIS A 282 -11.45 -10.92 -6.70
CA HIS A 282 -12.23 -10.74 -7.93
C HIS A 282 -13.18 -11.92 -8.24
N GLY A 283 -13.31 -12.90 -7.34
CA GLY A 283 -14.14 -14.08 -7.54
C GLY A 283 -15.63 -13.77 -7.47
N ASP A 284 -16.24 -13.55 -8.62
CA ASP A 284 -17.67 -13.22 -8.74
C ASP A 284 -18.54 -14.42 -8.36
N TYR A 285 -19.11 -14.38 -7.17
CA TYR A 285 -20.04 -15.41 -6.69
C TYR A 285 -21.52 -15.05 -6.92
N ILE A 286 -21.78 -13.88 -7.51
CA ILE A 286 -23.15 -13.46 -7.86
C ILE A 286 -23.52 -13.97 -9.24
N THR A 287 -22.69 -13.67 -10.24
CA THR A 287 -22.93 -14.04 -11.63
C THR A 287 -22.08 -15.22 -12.12
N GLY A 288 -21.01 -15.57 -11.40
CA GLY A 288 -20.02 -16.55 -11.84
C GLY A 288 -19.13 -16.05 -12.98
N LYS A 289 -19.19 -14.77 -13.33
CA LYS A 289 -18.40 -14.19 -14.44
C LYS A 289 -16.90 -14.21 -14.09
N ARG A 290 -16.11 -14.81 -14.99
CA ARG A 290 -14.64 -14.68 -14.95
C ARG A 290 -14.24 -13.40 -15.69
N ARG A 291 -13.44 -12.56 -15.01
CA ARG A 291 -12.84 -11.36 -15.60
C ARG A 291 -11.36 -11.56 -15.81
N THR A 292 -10.85 -11.05 -16.92
CA THR A 292 -9.42 -11.01 -17.22
C THR A 292 -8.73 -9.90 -16.43
N THR A 293 -7.42 -10.00 -16.32
CA THR A 293 -6.56 -8.94 -15.74
C THR A 293 -6.79 -7.59 -16.41
N LEU A 294 -6.96 -7.60 -17.75
CA LEU A 294 -7.24 -6.39 -18.52
C LEU A 294 -8.62 -5.80 -18.17
N GLU A 295 -9.68 -6.63 -18.10
CA GLU A 295 -11.02 -6.15 -17.72
C GLU A 295 -11.05 -5.54 -16.32
N LEU A 296 -10.35 -6.14 -15.34
CA LEU A 296 -10.26 -5.60 -13.97
C LEU A 296 -9.50 -4.28 -13.93
N GLY A 297 -8.31 -4.21 -14.53
CA GLY A 297 -7.52 -2.98 -14.60
C GLY A 297 -8.23 -1.87 -15.37
N SER A 298 -8.95 -2.22 -16.47
CA SER A 298 -9.75 -1.25 -17.23
C SER A 298 -10.92 -0.69 -16.41
N ALA A 299 -11.66 -1.53 -15.69
CA ALA A 299 -12.78 -1.07 -14.86
C ALA A 299 -12.31 -0.08 -13.77
N LEU A 300 -11.14 -0.31 -13.15
CA LEU A 300 -10.55 0.65 -12.21
C LEU A 300 -10.09 1.94 -12.89
N ALA A 301 -9.50 1.85 -14.09
CA ALA A 301 -9.11 3.03 -14.86
C ALA A 301 -10.33 3.82 -15.34
N ASP A 302 -11.45 3.17 -15.68
CA ASP A 302 -12.72 3.80 -16.01
C ASP A 302 -13.31 4.55 -14.80
N ALA A 303 -13.34 3.92 -13.62
CA ALA A 303 -13.76 4.54 -12.38
C ALA A 303 -12.89 5.76 -12.02
N THR A 304 -11.58 5.68 -12.21
CA THR A 304 -10.64 6.79 -12.01
C THR A 304 -10.91 7.92 -13.00
N THR A 305 -11.09 7.59 -14.28
CA THR A 305 -11.40 8.58 -15.32
C THR A 305 -12.73 9.30 -15.05
N ALA A 306 -13.73 8.60 -14.57
CA ALA A 306 -15.02 9.18 -14.23
C ALA A 306 -14.93 10.24 -13.11
N VAL A 307 -14.03 10.07 -12.14
CA VAL A 307 -13.85 11.02 -11.04
C VAL A 307 -12.73 12.04 -11.28
N TRP A 308 -11.96 11.90 -12.34
CA TRP A 308 -10.85 12.82 -12.65
C TRP A 308 -11.27 14.29 -12.75
N PRO A 309 -12.44 14.66 -13.36
CA PRO A 309 -12.90 16.04 -13.37
C PRO A 309 -13.30 16.59 -11.99
N SER A 310 -13.50 15.71 -11.00
CA SER A 310 -13.84 16.09 -9.63
C SER A 310 -12.63 16.21 -8.70
N LEU A 311 -11.42 16.06 -9.22
CA LEU A 311 -10.18 16.29 -8.48
C LEU A 311 -10.19 17.68 -7.84
N LYS A 312 -10.01 17.72 -6.52
CA LYS A 312 -9.95 18.96 -5.75
C LYS A 312 -8.57 19.09 -5.14
N GLN A 313 -7.93 20.22 -5.41
CA GLN A 313 -6.68 20.56 -4.76
C GLN A 313 -6.90 20.64 -3.25
N VAL A 314 -5.99 20.05 -2.48
CA VAL A 314 -5.95 20.12 -1.03
C VAL A 314 -4.83 21.07 -0.58
N SER A 315 -4.99 21.64 0.62
CA SER A 315 -3.93 22.42 1.25
C SER A 315 -2.67 21.58 1.48
N THR A 316 -1.51 22.22 1.53
CA THR A 316 -0.26 21.55 1.83
C THR A 316 0.38 22.12 3.09
N HIS A 317 1.06 21.27 3.81
CA HIS A 317 1.93 21.61 4.91
C HIS A 317 3.15 20.68 4.92
N LYS A 318 4.18 21.08 5.66
CA LYS A 318 5.36 20.25 5.94
C LYS A 318 4.92 18.80 6.27
N PRO A 319 5.51 17.79 5.62
CA PRO A 319 5.15 16.39 5.90
C PRO A 319 5.23 16.05 7.39
N ARG A 320 4.16 15.50 7.92
CA ARG A 320 4.03 15.00 9.29
C ARG A 320 4.00 13.48 9.22
N ILE A 321 4.92 12.83 9.90
CA ILE A 321 5.08 11.38 9.90
C ILE A 321 5.04 10.88 11.35
N ARG A 322 4.27 9.83 11.60
CA ARG A 322 4.26 9.11 12.88
C ARG A 322 4.22 7.62 12.60
N SER A 323 4.99 6.88 13.38
CA SER A 323 4.98 5.43 13.35
C SER A 323 5.03 4.84 14.75
N GLU A 324 4.41 3.69 14.95
CA GLU A 324 4.44 2.95 16.20
C GLU A 324 4.62 1.45 15.94
N GLN A 325 5.49 0.83 16.74
CA GLN A 325 5.67 -0.62 16.76
C GLN A 325 4.68 -1.25 17.74
N VAL A 326 3.68 -1.92 17.21
CA VAL A 326 2.67 -2.63 17.98
C VAL A 326 3.15 -4.04 18.28
N THR A 327 3.18 -4.43 19.55
CA THR A 327 3.42 -5.82 19.94
C THR A 327 2.09 -6.53 20.09
N LEU A 328 1.91 -7.60 19.30
CA LEU A 328 0.71 -8.43 19.27
C LEU A 328 1.00 -9.81 19.86
N GLN A 329 -0.02 -10.42 20.44
CA GLN A 329 0.07 -11.80 20.94
C GLN A 329 -0.08 -12.78 19.78
N ARG A 330 0.78 -13.81 19.77
CA ARG A 330 0.61 -14.93 18.84
C ARG A 330 -0.56 -15.80 19.26
N ARG A 331 -1.25 -16.37 18.27
CA ARG A 331 -2.30 -17.37 18.54
C ARG A 331 -1.72 -18.55 19.33
N ARG A 332 -2.53 -19.12 20.20
CA ARG A 332 -2.18 -20.35 20.93
C ARG A 332 -2.34 -21.55 20.00
N VAL A 333 -1.44 -22.50 20.14
CA VAL A 333 -1.45 -23.76 19.38
C VAL A 333 -1.58 -24.91 20.37
N SER A 334 -2.60 -25.75 20.19
CA SER A 334 -2.77 -26.97 21.00
C SER A 334 -1.85 -28.10 20.52
N GLU A 335 -1.60 -29.09 21.38
CA GLU A 335 -0.82 -30.27 21.00
C GLU A 335 -1.45 -31.03 19.82
N ALA A 336 -2.77 -31.12 19.79
CA ALA A 336 -3.50 -31.75 18.67
C ALA A 336 -3.30 -31.00 17.35
N GLN A 337 -3.34 -29.66 17.38
CA GLN A 337 -3.04 -28.85 16.19
C GLN A 337 -1.59 -29.02 15.73
N LEU A 338 -0.65 -29.08 16.67
CA LEU A 338 0.76 -29.30 16.35
C LEU A 338 0.99 -30.70 15.73
N ALA A 339 0.39 -31.74 16.30
CA ALA A 339 0.49 -33.11 15.77
C ALA A 339 -0.08 -33.19 14.34
N LYS A 340 -1.28 -32.62 14.10
CA LYS A 340 -1.90 -32.51 12.78
C LYS A 340 -1.01 -31.74 11.79
N ALA A 341 -0.44 -30.62 12.21
CA ALA A 341 0.43 -29.80 11.35
C ALA A 341 1.72 -30.54 10.94
N LYS A 342 2.33 -31.31 11.86
CA LYS A 342 3.49 -32.14 11.56
C LYS A 342 3.17 -33.27 10.56
N ASP A 343 2.01 -33.94 10.72
CA ASP A 343 1.54 -34.95 9.77
C ASP A 343 1.35 -34.35 8.38
N ILE A 344 0.64 -33.23 8.26
CA ILE A 344 0.44 -32.54 6.98
C ILE A 344 1.78 -32.15 6.37
N ALA A 345 2.69 -31.53 7.15
CA ALA A 345 4.00 -31.09 6.68
C ALA A 345 4.85 -32.24 6.12
N SER A 346 4.79 -33.44 6.71
CA SER A 346 5.51 -34.63 6.23
C SER A 346 5.07 -35.10 4.84
N ARG A 347 3.85 -34.75 4.42
CA ARG A 347 3.22 -35.16 3.16
C ARG A 347 3.15 -34.04 2.10
N MET A 348 3.40 -32.77 2.48
CA MET A 348 3.23 -31.61 1.59
C MET A 348 4.06 -31.67 0.29
N MET A 349 5.21 -32.35 0.31
CA MET A 349 6.10 -32.46 -0.85
C MET A 349 5.79 -33.66 -1.75
N THR A 350 5.00 -34.61 -1.30
CA THR A 350 4.74 -35.88 -1.99
C THR A 350 3.27 -36.09 -2.35
N GLU A 351 2.37 -35.41 -1.65
CA GLU A 351 0.92 -35.57 -1.84
C GLU A 351 0.25 -34.26 -2.28
N LYS A 352 -0.83 -34.37 -3.05
CA LYS A 352 -1.69 -33.25 -3.40
C LYS A 352 -2.65 -32.93 -2.26
N LEU A 353 -2.23 -32.06 -1.37
CA LEU A 353 -3.05 -31.59 -0.24
C LEU A 353 -3.87 -30.34 -0.62
N GLY A 354 -4.96 -30.10 0.12
CA GLY A 354 -5.77 -28.89 -0.05
C GLY A 354 -5.06 -27.64 0.48
N THR A 355 -5.40 -26.47 -0.06
CA THR A 355 -4.79 -25.18 0.34
C THR A 355 -4.99 -24.89 1.84
N VAL A 356 -6.18 -25.10 2.40
CA VAL A 356 -6.48 -24.80 3.81
C VAL A 356 -5.67 -25.66 4.79
N PRO A 357 -5.58 -26.99 4.64
CA PRO A 357 -4.68 -27.79 5.47
C PRO A 357 -3.21 -27.37 5.39
N MET A 358 -2.69 -27.09 4.20
CA MET A 358 -1.31 -26.62 4.02
C MET A 358 -1.07 -25.28 4.71
N ALA A 359 -1.98 -24.33 4.56
CA ALA A 359 -1.91 -23.03 5.22
C ALA A 359 -1.92 -23.16 6.75
N GLU A 360 -2.79 -24.00 7.30
CA GLU A 360 -2.86 -24.29 8.73
C GLU A 360 -1.54 -24.88 9.23
N ALA A 361 -0.99 -25.87 8.53
CA ALA A 361 0.26 -26.52 8.93
C ALA A 361 1.44 -25.55 8.94
N VAL A 362 1.59 -24.72 7.88
CA VAL A 362 2.63 -23.70 7.80
C VAL A 362 2.49 -22.69 8.95
N CYS A 363 1.27 -22.18 9.19
CA CYS A 363 1.03 -21.17 10.22
C CYS A 363 1.27 -21.73 11.63
N VAL A 364 0.82 -22.95 11.92
CA VAL A 364 0.99 -23.64 13.21
C VAL A 364 2.48 -23.87 13.49
N LEU A 365 3.21 -24.44 12.53
CA LEU A 365 4.63 -24.74 12.71
C LEU A 365 5.47 -23.46 12.86
N GLU A 366 5.19 -22.41 12.09
CA GLU A 366 5.83 -21.12 12.24
C GLU A 366 5.52 -20.48 13.60
N THR A 367 4.26 -20.57 14.07
CA THR A 367 3.85 -20.03 15.37
C THR A 367 4.59 -20.70 16.50
N VAL A 368 4.74 -22.02 16.45
CA VAL A 368 5.46 -22.79 17.47
C VAL A 368 6.97 -22.51 17.41
N ALA A 369 7.56 -22.47 16.21
CA ALA A 369 8.97 -22.16 16.04
C ALA A 369 9.36 -20.74 16.55
N LYS A 370 8.42 -19.80 16.46
CA LYS A 370 8.61 -18.40 16.87
C LYS A 370 7.85 -18.02 18.16
N LYS A 371 7.46 -19.00 19.00
CA LYS A 371 6.62 -18.75 20.19
C LYS A 371 7.18 -17.70 21.15
N ASP A 372 8.51 -17.65 21.28
CA ASP A 372 9.21 -16.73 22.17
C ASP A 372 9.61 -15.41 21.47
N VAL A 373 9.27 -15.23 20.18
CA VAL A 373 9.53 -14.02 19.43
C VAL A 373 8.25 -13.21 19.33
N PRO A 374 8.23 -11.96 19.82
CA PRO A 374 7.05 -11.10 19.70
C PRO A 374 6.58 -10.91 18.26
N LEU A 375 5.27 -10.93 18.03
CA LEU A 375 4.67 -10.55 16.75
C LEU A 375 4.63 -9.03 16.67
N ARG A 376 5.65 -8.43 16.05
CA ARG A 376 5.79 -6.98 15.91
C ARG A 376 5.20 -6.52 14.59
N ALA A 377 4.41 -5.45 14.67
CA ALA A 377 3.70 -4.85 13.56
C ALA A 377 3.90 -3.33 13.59
N GLU A 378 4.33 -2.73 12.49
CA GLU A 378 4.50 -1.29 12.40
C GLU A 378 3.28 -0.66 11.74
N VAL A 379 2.65 0.30 12.41
CA VAL A 379 1.65 1.21 11.86
C VAL A 379 2.31 2.55 11.62
N GLN A 380 2.14 3.13 10.43
CA GLN A 380 2.70 4.44 10.10
C GLN A 380 1.62 5.32 9.45
N VAL A 381 1.67 6.60 9.74
CA VAL A 381 0.82 7.63 9.11
C VAL A 381 1.72 8.70 8.50
N ILE A 382 1.44 9.05 7.25
CA ILE A 382 2.04 10.19 6.54
C ILE A 382 0.92 11.14 6.16
N SER A 383 1.06 12.42 6.48
CA SER A 383 0.21 13.49 5.98
C SER A 383 1.05 14.69 5.56
N PHE A 384 0.65 15.34 4.52
CA PHE A 384 1.17 16.61 4.01
C PHE A 384 0.04 17.59 3.66
N SER A 385 -1.16 17.31 4.20
CA SER A 385 -2.38 18.08 4.00
C SER A 385 -3.30 17.92 5.20
N ASP A 386 -4.03 18.96 5.57
CA ASP A 386 -5.03 18.85 6.64
C ASP A 386 -6.25 17.98 6.25
N ASP A 387 -6.45 17.73 4.96
CA ASP A 387 -7.58 16.94 4.45
C ASP A 387 -7.23 15.46 4.15
N LEU A 388 -5.93 15.12 4.04
CA LEU A 388 -5.48 13.84 3.54
C LEU A 388 -4.45 13.19 4.47
N ALA A 389 -4.64 11.91 4.75
CA ALA A 389 -3.63 11.03 5.36
C ALA A 389 -3.48 9.72 4.60
N ILE A 390 -2.27 9.16 4.60
CA ILE A 390 -1.95 7.84 4.11
C ILE A 390 -1.53 6.99 5.31
N VAL A 391 -2.19 5.84 5.50
CA VAL A 391 -1.97 4.93 6.62
C VAL A 391 -1.39 3.62 6.12
N SER A 392 -0.29 3.17 6.69
CA SER A 392 0.27 1.85 6.44
C SER A 392 -0.22 0.83 7.47
N LEU A 393 -0.59 -0.37 6.99
CA LEU A 393 -0.94 -1.51 7.83
C LEU A 393 -0.12 -2.74 7.42
N PRO A 394 0.46 -3.49 8.40
CA PRO A 394 1.48 -4.50 8.12
C PRO A 394 0.91 -5.92 7.96
N GLY A 395 0.07 -6.17 6.98
CA GLY A 395 -0.50 -7.50 6.73
C GLY A 395 -1.62 -7.50 5.73
N GLU A 396 -2.27 -8.63 5.56
CA GLU A 396 -3.47 -8.84 4.76
C GLU A 396 -4.69 -8.57 5.65
N ILE A 397 -5.05 -7.29 5.73
CA ILE A 397 -6.04 -6.76 6.68
C ILE A 397 -7.45 -7.01 6.15
N PHE A 398 -8.36 -7.46 6.99
CA PHE A 398 -9.76 -7.60 6.59
C PHE A 398 -10.39 -6.23 6.29
N VAL A 399 -11.26 -6.20 5.29
CA VAL A 399 -11.91 -4.98 4.80
C VAL A 399 -12.71 -4.26 5.87
N GLU A 400 -13.33 -4.99 6.79
CA GLU A 400 -14.10 -4.44 7.90
C GLU A 400 -13.26 -3.51 8.78
N LEU A 401 -12.00 -3.87 9.02
CA LEU A 401 -11.05 -3.06 9.76
C LEU A 401 -10.68 -1.78 9.00
N GLY A 402 -10.45 -1.89 7.70
CA GLY A 402 -10.19 -0.73 6.84
C GLY A 402 -11.36 0.25 6.78
N LEU A 403 -12.58 -0.26 6.64
CA LEU A 403 -13.80 0.55 6.66
C LEU A 403 -14.01 1.23 8.02
N ALA A 404 -13.75 0.53 9.13
CA ALA A 404 -13.81 1.10 10.46
C ALA A 404 -12.79 2.23 10.64
N LEU A 405 -11.55 2.06 10.15
CA LEU A 405 -10.52 3.08 10.17
C LEU A 405 -10.92 4.33 9.37
N LYS A 406 -11.35 4.16 8.12
CA LYS A 406 -11.81 5.27 7.27
C LYS A 406 -12.96 6.05 7.92
N LYS A 407 -13.94 5.33 8.49
CA LYS A 407 -15.10 5.93 9.17
C LYS A 407 -14.75 6.76 10.39
N ALA A 408 -13.74 6.33 11.17
CA ALA A 408 -13.34 6.97 12.42
C ALA A 408 -12.18 7.97 12.26
N SER A 409 -11.59 8.06 11.06
CA SER A 409 -10.47 8.97 10.79
C SER A 409 -10.86 10.43 10.96
N PRO A 410 -9.97 11.28 11.55
CA PRO A 410 -10.18 12.73 11.63
C PRO A 410 -9.90 13.45 10.30
N PHE A 411 -9.38 12.74 9.29
CA PHE A 411 -9.13 13.29 7.97
C PHE A 411 -10.30 13.06 7.04
N LYS A 412 -10.55 14.00 6.17
CA LYS A 412 -11.59 13.90 5.14
C LYS A 412 -11.33 12.75 4.17
N HIS A 413 -10.06 12.52 3.84
CA HIS A 413 -9.60 11.46 2.95
C HIS A 413 -8.52 10.65 3.67
N THR A 414 -8.74 9.34 3.78
CA THR A 414 -7.78 8.41 4.37
C THR A 414 -7.53 7.28 3.39
N LEU A 415 -6.33 7.27 2.80
CA LEU A 415 -5.89 6.19 1.93
C LEU A 415 -5.13 5.15 2.77
N ILE A 416 -5.43 3.87 2.57
CA ILE A 416 -4.82 2.80 3.35
C ILE A 416 -3.95 1.95 2.43
N ALA A 417 -2.67 1.81 2.78
CA ALA A 417 -1.75 0.86 2.16
C ALA A 417 -1.58 -0.34 3.10
N GLU A 418 -2.13 -1.49 2.75
CA GLU A 418 -1.82 -2.74 3.44
C GLU A 418 -0.51 -3.36 2.94
N LEU A 419 -0.05 -4.45 3.57
CA LEU A 419 1.23 -5.10 3.28
C LEU A 419 2.40 -4.11 3.28
N ALA A 420 2.31 -3.14 4.18
CA ALA A 420 3.26 -2.04 4.27
C ALA A 420 4.17 -2.18 5.49
N ASN A 421 5.44 -1.77 5.32
CA ASN A 421 6.49 -1.78 6.35
C ASN A 421 6.76 -3.14 6.99
N GLY A 422 6.44 -4.22 6.28
CA GLY A 422 6.50 -5.61 6.71
C GLY A 422 5.16 -6.32 6.55
N SER A 423 5.09 -7.58 7.00
CA SER A 423 3.83 -8.34 6.97
C SER A 423 3.79 -9.36 8.09
N ILE A 424 2.69 -9.37 8.82
CA ILE A 424 2.38 -10.36 9.84
C ILE A 424 1.40 -11.45 9.34
N GLY A 425 1.12 -11.48 8.02
CA GLY A 425 0.14 -12.36 7.38
C GLY A 425 -1.29 -11.84 7.51
N TYR A 426 -2.27 -12.75 7.54
CA TYR A 426 -3.68 -12.38 7.66
C TYR A 426 -3.99 -11.73 9.01
N VAL A 427 -4.81 -10.68 8.95
CA VAL A 427 -5.29 -9.94 10.11
C VAL A 427 -6.82 -9.80 10.05
N PRO A 428 -7.54 -10.85 10.50
CA PRO A 428 -9.00 -10.84 10.57
C PRO A 428 -9.50 -9.90 11.67
N ASN A 429 -10.73 -9.39 11.51
CA ASN A 429 -11.47 -8.80 12.63
C ASN A 429 -11.90 -9.89 13.63
N ARG A 430 -12.18 -9.50 14.86
CA ARG A 430 -12.52 -10.41 15.96
C ARG A 430 -13.69 -11.36 15.62
N GLU A 431 -14.70 -10.83 14.96
CA GLU A 431 -15.94 -11.55 14.62
C GLU A 431 -15.73 -12.68 13.60
N ALA A 432 -14.67 -12.64 12.81
CA ALA A 432 -14.36 -13.65 11.82
C ALA A 432 -13.75 -14.93 12.43
N TYR A 433 -13.13 -14.86 13.61
CA TYR A 433 -12.41 -16.00 14.20
C TYR A 433 -13.28 -17.25 14.42
N PRO A 434 -14.51 -17.15 14.98
CA PRO A 434 -15.37 -18.35 15.13
C PRO A 434 -15.85 -18.93 13.79
N GLN A 435 -15.80 -18.18 12.69
CA GLN A 435 -16.21 -18.64 11.36
C GLN A 435 -15.18 -19.56 10.70
N GLY A 436 -13.92 -19.56 11.17
CA GLY A 436 -12.86 -20.45 10.68
C GLY A 436 -12.42 -20.22 9.23
N ASN A 437 -11.89 -21.28 8.61
CA ASN A 437 -11.39 -21.39 7.24
C ASN A 437 -10.06 -20.63 6.99
N TYR A 438 -9.68 -20.48 5.72
CA TYR A 438 -8.35 -20.17 5.21
C TYR A 438 -7.67 -18.97 5.90
N GLU A 439 -8.32 -17.83 5.93
CA GLU A 439 -7.73 -16.62 6.48
C GLU A 439 -7.48 -16.73 7.99
N ILE A 440 -8.39 -17.43 8.68
CA ILE A 440 -8.30 -17.64 10.13
C ILE A 440 -7.20 -18.64 10.49
N VAL A 441 -7.10 -19.77 9.75
CA VAL A 441 -6.03 -20.73 9.99
C VAL A 441 -4.66 -20.19 9.62
N SER A 442 -4.61 -19.20 8.72
CA SER A 442 -3.39 -18.48 8.30
C SER A 442 -3.02 -17.29 9.19
N ALA A 443 -3.92 -16.86 10.09
CA ALA A 443 -3.66 -15.74 11.00
C ALA A 443 -2.66 -16.13 12.09
N ARG A 444 -1.63 -15.30 12.30
CA ARG A 444 -0.59 -15.52 13.33
C ARG A 444 -0.93 -14.90 14.66
N GLY A 445 -1.75 -13.84 14.65
CA GLY A 445 -2.21 -13.11 15.83
C GLY A 445 -3.46 -13.71 16.45
N GLU A 446 -3.69 -13.39 17.73
CA GLU A 446 -4.95 -13.70 18.43
C GLU A 446 -6.10 -12.82 17.93
N ALA A 447 -7.34 -13.23 18.20
CA ALA A 447 -8.52 -12.41 17.96
C ALA A 447 -8.42 -11.07 18.70
N GLY A 448 -8.68 -9.96 17.97
CA GLY A 448 -8.47 -8.61 18.48
C GLY A 448 -7.16 -7.95 18.04
N SER A 449 -6.26 -8.69 17.40
CA SER A 449 -5.02 -8.12 16.85
C SER A 449 -5.30 -7.04 15.80
N GLY A 450 -6.32 -7.23 14.96
CA GLY A 450 -6.73 -6.26 13.95
C GLY A 450 -7.24 -4.96 14.58
N GLU A 451 -8.13 -5.07 15.55
CA GLU A 451 -8.69 -3.92 16.27
C GLU A 451 -7.58 -3.10 16.95
N LYS A 452 -6.59 -3.76 17.54
CA LYS A 452 -5.44 -3.07 18.15
C LYS A 452 -4.60 -2.28 17.12
N LEU A 453 -4.43 -2.80 15.91
CA LEU A 453 -3.77 -2.04 14.83
C LEU A 453 -4.60 -0.81 14.43
N ILE A 454 -5.92 -0.94 14.36
CA ILE A 454 -6.81 0.18 14.02
C ILE A 454 -6.82 1.24 15.13
N GLU A 455 -6.87 0.84 16.40
CA GLU A 455 -6.75 1.76 17.54
C GLU A 455 -5.43 2.55 17.48
N THR A 456 -4.31 1.86 17.18
CA THR A 456 -3.01 2.52 17.01
C THR A 456 -3.03 3.48 15.81
N ALA A 457 -3.59 3.06 14.68
CA ALA A 457 -3.70 3.92 13.50
C ALA A 457 -4.53 5.18 13.77
N LEU A 458 -5.64 5.06 14.48
CA LEU A 458 -6.47 6.21 14.88
C LEU A 458 -5.75 7.14 15.85
N LYS A 459 -4.99 6.61 16.80
CA LYS A 459 -4.12 7.40 17.68
C LYS A 459 -3.14 8.24 16.86
N LEU A 460 -2.39 7.60 15.95
CA LEU A 460 -1.39 8.28 15.12
C LEU A 460 -2.03 9.30 14.15
N LEU A 461 -3.21 9.00 13.60
CA LEU A 461 -3.97 9.96 12.78
C LEU A 461 -4.33 11.21 13.56
N ASN A 462 -4.78 11.07 14.83
CA ASN A 462 -5.10 12.21 15.69
C ASN A 462 -3.85 13.04 16.05
N GLU A 463 -2.71 12.38 16.34
CA GLU A 463 -1.45 13.05 16.60
C GLU A 463 -0.98 13.88 15.39
N VAL A 464 -0.98 13.26 14.19
CA VAL A 464 -0.61 13.93 12.94
C VAL A 464 -1.56 15.08 12.61
N LYS A 465 -2.88 14.90 12.86
CA LYS A 465 -3.90 15.94 12.63
C LYS A 465 -3.71 17.13 13.58
N ALA A 466 -3.33 16.88 14.82
CA ALA A 466 -3.05 17.93 15.80
C ALA A 466 -1.74 18.71 15.51
N GLY A 467 -0.92 18.24 14.56
CA GLY A 467 0.38 18.86 14.23
C GLY A 467 1.52 18.49 15.17
N ASN A 468 1.29 17.45 15.99
CA ASN A 468 2.26 16.90 16.94
C ASN A 468 3.20 15.93 16.26
#